data_5fbf29bf9ae8341639900de1bfda0b93
#
_entry.id   5fbf29bf9ae8341639900de1bfda0b93
#
_cell.length_a   1.000
_cell.length_b   1.000
_cell.length_c   1.000
_cell.angle_alpha   90.00
_cell.angle_beta   90.00
_cell.angle_gamma   90.00
#
_symmetry.space_group_name_H-M   'P 1'
#
loop_
_entity.id
_entity.type
_entity.pdbx_description
1 polymer ?
#
loop_
_entity_poly.entity_id
_entity_poly.type
_entity_poly.pdbx_seq_one_letter_code
_entity_poly.pdbx_strand_id
1 'polypeptide(L)'
;MALLTPNSTGPIDTVRNELCTQAMMLDCSHILWMDCDQVYPTDTITKLVGHDLPIVCAKVHRRHPPYDALLKRYNPDKKDKLNPYVDLEYDEWALRKNPLDLIEVDATGFGCNLMKIEVIERMTKPWFLMNLYVNPVIGEDMYFWGQAKKLGYKIMVDCSINVGHISEAVVDQRTYVEWRKMQMKNVLG
;
A
#
# COMPACT_ATOMS: atom_id res chain seq x y z
N MET A 1 -13.82 -17.08 7.00
CA MET A 1 -12.77 -16.09 7.20
C MET A 1 -12.03 -16.42 8.49
N ALA A 2 -10.71 -16.49 8.48
CA ALA A 2 -9.88 -16.65 9.66
C ALA A 2 -9.13 -15.35 9.94
N LEU A 3 -8.95 -14.97 11.19
CA LEU A 3 -8.08 -13.88 11.61
C LEU A 3 -6.72 -14.49 11.96
N LEU A 4 -5.67 -14.01 11.30
CA LEU A 4 -4.30 -14.37 11.63
C LEU A 4 -3.67 -13.27 12.47
N THR A 5 -2.99 -13.68 13.52
CA THR A 5 -2.18 -12.80 14.37
C THR A 5 -0.77 -13.35 14.44
N PRO A 6 0.26 -12.49 14.45
CA PRO A 6 1.63 -12.97 14.58
C PRO A 6 1.86 -13.56 15.97
N ASN A 7 2.69 -14.60 16.03
CA ASN A 7 3.16 -15.16 17.28
C ASN A 7 4.42 -14.43 17.79
N SER A 8 5.07 -13.69 16.90
CA SER A 8 6.31 -12.93 17.21
C SER A 8 6.05 -11.43 17.30
N THR A 9 6.91 -10.74 18.05
CA THR A 9 6.96 -9.28 18.17
C THR A 9 8.24 -8.74 17.52
N GLY A 10 8.61 -9.29 16.37
CA GLY A 10 9.81 -8.90 15.64
C GLY A 10 9.62 -7.68 14.73
N PRO A 11 10.63 -7.37 13.90
CA PRO A 11 10.52 -6.41 12.84
C PRO A 11 9.35 -6.72 11.90
N ILE A 12 8.78 -5.70 11.27
CA ILE A 12 7.54 -5.83 10.47
C ILE A 12 7.68 -6.84 9.31
N ASP A 13 8.83 -6.93 8.68
CA ASP A 13 9.10 -7.91 7.63
C ASP A 13 9.05 -9.35 8.15
N THR A 14 9.62 -9.60 9.34
CA THR A 14 9.57 -10.91 10.01
C THR A 14 8.11 -11.29 10.30
N VAL A 15 7.35 -10.38 10.89
CA VAL A 15 5.93 -10.57 11.21
C VAL A 15 5.11 -10.89 9.96
N ARG A 16 5.30 -10.12 8.88
CA ARG A 16 4.59 -10.34 7.61
C ARG A 16 4.96 -11.67 6.94
N ASN A 17 6.23 -12.07 6.99
CA ASN A 17 6.66 -13.39 6.50
C ASN A 17 6.05 -14.55 7.30
N GLU A 18 5.93 -14.39 8.63
CA GLU A 18 5.24 -15.37 9.48
C GLU A 18 3.77 -15.50 9.10
N LEU A 19 3.06 -14.38 8.95
CA LEU A 19 1.65 -14.37 8.56
C LEU A 19 1.40 -14.99 7.18
N CYS A 20 2.27 -14.75 6.21
CA CYS A 20 2.22 -15.46 4.92
C CYS A 20 2.38 -16.96 5.10
N THR A 21 3.31 -17.41 5.96
CA THR A 21 3.50 -18.83 6.23
C THR A 21 2.27 -19.45 6.86
N GLN A 22 1.65 -18.76 7.82
CA GLN A 22 0.39 -19.21 8.42
C GLN A 22 -0.75 -19.29 7.38
N ALA A 23 -0.89 -18.26 6.54
CA ALA A 23 -1.92 -18.22 5.52
C ALA A 23 -1.81 -19.37 4.51
N MET A 24 -0.59 -19.72 4.11
CA MET A 24 -0.35 -20.86 3.20
C MET A 24 -0.67 -22.23 3.82
N MET A 25 -0.80 -22.32 5.14
CA MET A 25 -1.24 -23.55 5.83
C MET A 25 -2.78 -23.66 5.88
N LEU A 26 -3.48 -22.59 5.47
CA LEU A 26 -4.95 -22.55 5.44
C LEU A 26 -5.45 -22.77 4.03
N ASP A 27 -6.58 -23.42 3.92
CA ASP A 27 -7.34 -23.52 2.65
C ASP A 27 -8.09 -22.20 2.41
N CYS A 28 -7.35 -21.17 2.00
CA CYS A 28 -7.91 -19.84 1.75
C CYS A 28 -7.60 -19.38 0.31
N SER A 29 -8.55 -18.69 -0.29
CA SER A 29 -8.40 -18.14 -1.65
C SER A 29 -7.67 -16.80 -1.67
N HIS A 30 -7.74 -16.04 -0.58
CA HIS A 30 -7.23 -14.66 -0.50
C HIS A 30 -6.61 -14.38 0.87
N ILE A 31 -5.68 -13.43 0.88
CA ILE A 31 -5.19 -12.77 2.10
C ILE A 31 -5.62 -11.32 2.05
N LEU A 32 -6.28 -10.86 3.12
CA LEU A 32 -6.60 -9.45 3.35
C LEU A 32 -5.66 -8.92 4.42
N TRP A 33 -4.86 -7.92 4.06
CA TRP A 33 -3.98 -7.18 4.95
C TRP A 33 -4.68 -5.91 5.42
N MET A 34 -4.67 -5.68 6.72
CA MET A 34 -5.23 -4.49 7.34
C MET A 34 -4.34 -4.09 8.51
N ASP A 35 -3.70 -2.92 8.43
CA ASP A 35 -2.89 -2.39 9.52
C ASP A 35 -3.80 -1.89 10.67
N CYS A 36 -3.40 -2.13 11.91
CA CYS A 36 -4.22 -1.82 13.08
C CYS A 36 -4.29 -0.31 13.43
N ASP A 37 -3.48 0.51 12.78
CA ASP A 37 -3.43 1.97 12.94
C ASP A 37 -4.16 2.73 11.81
N GLN A 38 -5.15 2.06 11.19
CA GLN A 38 -5.95 2.65 10.12
C GLN A 38 -7.45 2.61 10.43
N VAL A 39 -8.20 3.50 9.78
CA VAL A 39 -9.66 3.57 9.86
C VAL A 39 -10.23 3.25 8.48
N TYR A 40 -11.04 2.21 8.42
CA TYR A 40 -11.55 1.65 7.16
C TYR A 40 -13.00 2.02 6.94
N PRO A 41 -13.39 2.45 5.72
CA PRO A 41 -14.80 2.49 5.33
C PRO A 41 -15.47 1.13 5.49
N THR A 42 -16.74 1.12 5.84
CA THR A 42 -17.49 -0.13 6.10
C THR A 42 -17.64 -1.02 4.88
N ASP A 43 -17.53 -0.46 3.68
CA ASP A 43 -17.63 -1.15 2.38
C ASP A 43 -16.27 -1.55 1.79
N THR A 44 -15.16 -1.33 2.52
CA THR A 44 -13.79 -1.61 2.05
C THR A 44 -13.63 -3.04 1.54
N ILE A 45 -14.00 -4.03 2.33
CA ILE A 45 -13.83 -5.45 1.97
C ILE A 45 -14.70 -5.79 0.75
N THR A 46 -15.95 -5.34 0.74
CA THR A 46 -16.89 -5.61 -0.36
C THR A 46 -16.37 -5.03 -1.67
N LYS A 47 -15.81 -3.82 -1.66
CA LYS A 47 -15.21 -3.20 -2.84
C LYS A 47 -13.98 -3.96 -3.31
N LEU A 48 -13.04 -4.27 -2.41
CA LEU A 48 -11.84 -5.00 -2.77
C LEU A 48 -12.15 -6.37 -3.38
N VAL A 49 -13.05 -7.14 -2.76
CA VAL A 49 -13.48 -8.44 -3.28
C VAL A 49 -14.20 -8.32 -4.62
N GLY A 50 -15.01 -7.27 -4.79
CA GLY A 50 -15.79 -7.04 -6.01
C GLY A 50 -14.94 -6.83 -7.28
N HIS A 51 -13.66 -6.46 -7.14
CA HIS A 51 -12.75 -6.30 -8.28
C HIS A 51 -12.25 -7.62 -8.86
N ASP A 52 -12.27 -8.71 -8.09
CA ASP A 52 -11.74 -10.05 -8.48
C ASP A 52 -10.35 -10.00 -9.14
N LEU A 53 -9.46 -9.20 -8.63
CA LEU A 53 -8.11 -9.02 -9.14
C LEU A 53 -7.10 -9.84 -8.32
N PRO A 54 -5.96 -10.26 -8.93
CA PRO A 54 -4.88 -10.91 -8.18
C PRO A 54 -4.34 -10.06 -7.02
N ILE A 55 -4.25 -8.74 -7.23
CA ILE A 55 -3.82 -7.77 -6.23
C ILE A 55 -4.66 -6.50 -6.39
N VAL A 56 -5.33 -6.10 -5.33
CA VAL A 56 -6.04 -4.83 -5.24
C VAL A 56 -5.83 -4.20 -3.87
N CYS A 57 -5.54 -2.91 -3.85
CA CYS A 57 -5.22 -2.16 -2.64
C CYS A 57 -6.21 -1.00 -2.47
N ALA A 58 -6.43 -0.58 -1.24
CA ALA A 58 -7.05 0.69 -0.96
C ALA A 58 -6.01 1.82 -0.97
N LYS A 59 -6.46 3.04 -1.21
CA LYS A 59 -5.60 4.22 -1.14
C LYS A 59 -5.31 4.58 0.31
N VAL A 60 -4.04 4.58 0.66
CA VAL A 60 -3.53 4.93 1.99
C VAL A 60 -2.67 6.19 1.89
N HIS A 61 -2.76 7.06 2.89
CA HIS A 61 -1.99 8.30 2.99
C HIS A 61 -0.84 8.19 3.98
N ARG A 62 0.23 8.99 3.78
CA ARG A 62 1.28 9.16 4.77
C ARG A 62 0.70 9.76 6.06
N ARG A 63 1.23 9.33 7.21
CA ARG A 63 0.83 9.83 8.53
C ARG A 63 1.28 11.27 8.80
N HIS A 64 2.36 11.69 8.15
CA HIS A 64 3.02 12.99 8.35
C HIS A 64 3.00 13.81 7.05
N PRO A 65 3.11 15.16 7.15
CA PRO A 65 3.25 16.01 5.97
C PRO A 65 4.31 15.49 5.00
N PRO A 66 4.06 15.56 3.70
CA PRO A 66 2.96 16.27 3.02
C PRO A 66 1.63 15.52 2.92
N TYR A 67 1.43 14.40 3.63
CA TYR A 67 0.23 13.56 3.63
C TYR A 67 -0.13 12.97 2.26
N ASP A 68 0.83 12.84 1.37
CA ASP A 68 0.62 12.27 0.03
C ASP A 68 0.03 10.86 0.12
N ALA A 69 -0.74 10.49 -0.89
CA ALA A 69 -1.10 9.10 -1.08
C ALA A 69 0.15 8.28 -1.37
N LEU A 70 0.25 7.10 -0.76
CA LEU A 70 1.39 6.19 -0.97
C LEU A 70 1.23 5.43 -2.30
N LEU A 71 1.21 6.18 -3.40
CA LEU A 71 1.09 5.67 -4.76
C LEU A 71 2.38 5.96 -5.52
N LYS A 72 3.06 4.94 -6.01
CA LYS A 72 4.41 5.09 -6.55
C LYS A 72 4.55 4.51 -7.95
N ARG A 73 5.34 5.19 -8.78
CA ARG A 73 5.85 4.68 -10.06
C ARG A 73 7.33 4.36 -9.97
N TYR A 74 7.73 3.34 -10.67
CA TYR A 74 9.13 3.05 -10.90
C TYR A 74 9.69 4.04 -11.95
N ASN A 75 10.78 4.71 -11.58
CA ASN A 75 11.50 5.61 -12.48
C ASN A 75 12.96 5.15 -12.63
N PRO A 76 13.31 4.48 -13.74
CA PRO A 76 14.66 3.98 -13.97
C PRO A 76 15.70 5.09 -14.10
N ASP A 77 15.26 6.31 -14.44
CA ASP A 77 16.13 7.47 -14.64
C ASP A 77 16.39 8.27 -13.36
N LYS A 78 15.71 7.89 -12.26
CA LYS A 78 15.95 8.54 -10.97
C LYS A 78 17.41 8.36 -10.55
N LYS A 79 18.05 9.45 -10.12
CA LYS A 79 19.48 9.46 -9.71
C LYS A 79 19.72 8.52 -8.52
N ASP A 80 18.77 8.47 -7.60
CA ASP A 80 18.82 7.54 -6.48
C ASP A 80 18.37 6.15 -6.94
N LYS A 81 19.33 5.32 -7.29
CA LYS A 81 19.09 3.94 -7.73
C LYS A 81 18.69 3.00 -6.60
N LEU A 82 18.92 3.38 -5.34
CA LEU A 82 18.51 2.59 -4.17
C LEU A 82 17.01 2.75 -3.90
N ASN A 83 16.44 3.90 -4.24
CA ASN A 83 14.99 4.12 -4.19
C ASN A 83 14.50 4.66 -5.54
N PRO A 84 14.28 3.78 -6.52
CA PRO A 84 13.90 4.18 -7.88
C PRO A 84 12.42 4.59 -8.00
N TYR A 85 11.68 4.62 -6.92
CA TYR A 85 10.28 4.99 -6.93
C TYR A 85 10.09 6.51 -6.79
N VAL A 86 9.07 7.04 -7.46
CA VAL A 86 8.57 8.41 -7.33
C VAL A 86 7.10 8.37 -6.93
N ASP A 87 6.67 9.36 -6.15
CA ASP A 87 5.25 9.47 -5.81
C ASP A 87 4.46 9.94 -7.04
N LEU A 88 3.22 9.45 -7.20
CA LEU A 88 2.31 9.95 -8.22
C LEU A 88 1.86 11.36 -7.85
N GLU A 89 1.76 12.23 -8.86
CA GLU A 89 1.24 13.57 -8.67
C GLU A 89 -0.24 13.56 -8.30
N TYR A 90 -0.67 14.56 -7.54
CA TYR A 90 -2.04 14.67 -7.06
C TYR A 90 -3.08 14.52 -8.18
N ASP A 91 -2.83 15.17 -9.32
CA ASP A 91 -3.75 15.16 -10.46
C ASP A 91 -3.90 13.78 -11.12
N GLU A 92 -2.90 12.92 -10.97
CA GLU A 92 -2.94 11.56 -11.53
C GLU A 92 -3.94 10.65 -10.80
N TRP A 93 -4.21 10.90 -9.51
CA TRP A 93 -5.06 10.02 -8.72
C TRP A 93 -6.29 10.69 -8.10
N ALA A 94 -6.28 12.00 -7.84
CA ALA A 94 -7.35 12.69 -7.11
C ALA A 94 -8.44 13.27 -8.03
N LEU A 95 -8.09 13.63 -9.26
CA LEU A 95 -9.03 14.25 -10.21
C LEU A 95 -9.76 13.24 -11.10
N ARG A 96 -9.60 11.95 -10.83
CA ARG A 96 -10.33 10.92 -11.58
C ARG A 96 -11.82 11.00 -11.31
N LYS A 97 -12.59 11.10 -12.38
CA LYS A 97 -14.05 11.28 -12.36
C LYS A 97 -14.84 9.97 -12.41
N ASN A 98 -14.14 8.82 -12.45
CA ASN A 98 -14.79 7.53 -12.60
C ASN A 98 -14.89 6.84 -11.23
N PRO A 99 -16.10 6.42 -10.79
CA PRO A 99 -16.27 5.71 -9.51
C PRO A 99 -15.61 4.32 -9.45
N LEU A 100 -15.15 3.78 -10.57
CA LEU A 100 -14.33 2.56 -10.63
C LEU A 100 -12.83 2.89 -10.70
N ASP A 101 -12.40 3.92 -10.01
CA ASP A 101 -11.07 4.53 -10.13
C ASP A 101 -9.91 3.64 -9.68
N LEU A 102 -9.75 2.53 -10.39
CA LEU A 102 -8.58 1.69 -10.29
C LEU A 102 -7.40 2.37 -10.99
N ILE A 103 -6.32 2.56 -10.25
CA ILE A 103 -5.04 3.04 -10.77
C ILE A 103 -4.03 1.90 -10.72
N GLU A 104 -3.37 1.61 -11.83
CA GLU A 104 -2.18 0.77 -11.81
C GLU A 104 -0.99 1.58 -11.26
N VAL A 105 -0.30 1.01 -10.28
CA VAL A 105 0.91 1.58 -9.67
C VAL A 105 2.05 0.55 -9.69
N ASP A 106 3.27 0.99 -9.42
CA ASP A 106 4.39 0.07 -9.29
C ASP A 106 4.68 -0.32 -7.84
N ALA A 107 4.21 0.50 -6.89
CA ALA A 107 4.24 0.19 -5.46
C ALA A 107 3.24 1.08 -4.71
N THR A 108 2.82 0.62 -3.53
CA THR A 108 1.94 1.36 -2.61
C THR A 108 2.25 0.99 -1.16
N GLY A 109 1.67 1.69 -0.20
CA GLY A 109 1.70 1.27 1.21
C GLY A 109 0.98 -0.06 1.42
N PHE A 110 1.39 -0.83 2.42
CA PHE A 110 0.86 -2.18 2.66
C PHE A 110 -0.32 -2.22 3.65
N GLY A 111 -0.84 -1.06 4.05
CA GLY A 111 -1.82 -0.93 5.13
C GLY A 111 -3.22 -1.47 4.84
N CYS A 112 -3.62 -1.58 3.56
CA CYS A 112 -4.92 -2.16 3.19
C CYS A 112 -4.85 -2.74 1.78
N ASN A 113 -4.76 -4.06 1.69
CA ASN A 113 -4.75 -4.73 0.39
C ASN A 113 -5.33 -6.14 0.47
N LEU A 114 -5.98 -6.54 -0.61
CA LEU A 114 -6.48 -7.90 -0.84
C LEU A 114 -5.67 -8.53 -1.96
N MET A 115 -5.20 -9.74 -1.76
CA MET A 115 -4.50 -10.50 -2.79
C MET A 115 -4.93 -11.96 -2.81
N LYS A 116 -4.96 -12.57 -4.00
CA LYS A 116 -5.16 -14.01 -4.13
C LYS A 116 -3.97 -14.75 -3.54
N ILE A 117 -4.22 -15.89 -2.91
CA ILE A 117 -3.16 -16.68 -2.25
C ILE A 117 -2.07 -17.10 -3.25
N GLU A 118 -2.43 -17.34 -4.52
CA GLU A 118 -1.50 -17.67 -5.59
C GLU A 118 -0.36 -16.66 -5.77
N VAL A 119 -0.58 -15.39 -5.41
CA VAL A 119 0.46 -14.35 -5.48
C VAL A 119 1.62 -14.71 -4.55
N ILE A 120 1.30 -15.11 -3.31
CA ILE A 120 2.28 -15.53 -2.32
C ILE A 120 2.92 -16.86 -2.71
N GLU A 121 2.14 -17.82 -3.21
CA GLU A 121 2.62 -19.15 -3.61
C GLU A 121 3.65 -19.08 -4.74
N ARG A 122 3.49 -18.15 -5.68
CA ARG A 122 4.41 -17.95 -6.81
C ARG A 122 5.67 -17.15 -6.47
N MET A 123 5.67 -16.44 -5.35
CA MET A 123 6.82 -15.68 -4.90
C MET A 123 7.85 -16.55 -4.18
N THR A 124 9.10 -16.17 -4.29
CA THR A 124 10.21 -16.80 -3.54
C THR A 124 10.37 -16.12 -2.17
N LYS A 125 10.54 -16.92 -1.12
CA LYS A 125 10.86 -16.41 0.23
C LYS A 125 12.25 -15.76 0.26
N PRO A 126 12.45 -14.73 1.08
CA PRO A 126 11.43 -14.06 1.89
C PRO A 126 10.49 -13.21 1.04
N TRP A 127 9.21 -13.16 1.37
CA TRP A 127 8.23 -12.31 0.69
C TRP A 127 8.41 -10.84 1.03
N PHE A 128 8.80 -10.57 2.27
CA PHE A 128 9.07 -9.24 2.81
C PHE A 128 10.52 -9.19 3.32
N LEU A 129 11.21 -8.11 3.01
CA LEU A 129 12.57 -7.88 3.48
C LEU A 129 12.81 -6.37 3.65
N MET A 130 13.17 -5.98 4.86
CA MET A 130 13.61 -4.62 5.14
C MET A 130 15.13 -4.55 5.02
N ASN A 131 15.61 -3.79 4.05
CA ASN A 131 17.05 -3.61 3.89
C ASN A 131 17.54 -2.39 4.67
N LEU A 132 18.01 -2.61 5.88
CA LEU A 132 18.50 -1.57 6.79
C LEU A 132 19.93 -1.11 6.48
N TYR A 133 20.64 -1.82 5.58
CA TYR A 133 22.06 -1.54 5.27
C TYR A 133 22.27 -0.64 4.07
N VAL A 134 21.19 -0.17 3.44
CA VAL A 134 21.23 0.78 2.35
C VAL A 134 20.65 2.13 2.77
N ASN A 135 21.11 3.19 2.16
CA ASN A 135 20.58 4.53 2.39
C ASN A 135 20.10 5.13 1.05
N PRO A 136 18.80 5.44 0.89
CA PRO A 136 17.74 5.30 1.92
C PRO A 136 17.36 3.85 2.16
N VAL A 137 16.85 3.56 3.36
CA VAL A 137 16.29 2.26 3.72
C VAL A 137 15.14 1.92 2.79
N ILE A 138 15.20 0.74 2.18
CA ILE A 138 14.08 0.22 1.38
C ILE A 138 13.15 -0.54 2.31
N GLY A 139 11.89 -0.09 2.39
CA GLY A 139 10.87 -0.75 3.18
C GLY A 139 10.48 -2.12 2.63
N GLU A 140 9.98 -2.96 3.50
CA GLU A 140 9.57 -4.33 3.18
C GLU A 140 8.40 -4.38 2.18
N ASP A 141 7.57 -3.35 2.19
CA ASP A 141 6.48 -3.16 1.23
C ASP A 141 7.01 -2.95 -0.21
N MET A 142 8.01 -2.09 -0.37
CA MET A 142 8.65 -1.85 -1.67
C MET A 142 9.34 -3.12 -2.19
N TYR A 143 9.95 -3.90 -1.30
CA TYR A 143 10.54 -5.19 -1.65
C TYR A 143 9.48 -6.16 -2.18
N PHE A 144 8.36 -6.30 -1.45
CA PHE A 144 7.24 -7.16 -1.85
C PHE A 144 6.70 -6.78 -3.23
N TRP A 145 6.39 -5.50 -3.44
CA TRP A 145 5.86 -5.02 -4.71
C TRP A 145 6.82 -5.24 -5.87
N GLY A 146 8.11 -5.05 -5.62
CA GLY A 146 9.16 -5.35 -6.62
C GLY A 146 9.16 -6.81 -7.03
N GLN A 147 8.93 -7.76 -6.12
CA GLN A 147 8.79 -9.17 -6.45
C GLN A 147 7.50 -9.48 -7.23
N ALA A 148 6.36 -8.91 -6.80
CA ALA A 148 5.09 -9.06 -7.51
C ALA A 148 5.18 -8.59 -8.97
N LYS A 149 5.78 -7.43 -9.19
CA LYS A 149 6.00 -6.86 -10.54
C LYS A 149 6.90 -7.76 -11.41
N LYS A 150 7.97 -8.34 -10.85
CA LYS A 150 8.86 -9.28 -11.57
C LYS A 150 8.12 -10.53 -12.06
N LEU A 151 7.07 -10.95 -11.34
CA LEU A 151 6.20 -12.06 -11.72
C LEU A 151 5.10 -11.66 -12.71
N GLY A 152 5.04 -10.39 -13.10
CA GLY A 152 4.07 -9.85 -14.05
C GLY A 152 2.74 -9.43 -13.43
N TYR A 153 2.62 -9.40 -12.10
CA TYR A 153 1.40 -8.92 -11.46
C TYR A 153 1.24 -7.40 -11.61
N LYS A 154 0.01 -6.99 -11.87
CA LYS A 154 -0.40 -5.59 -11.78
C LYS A 154 -0.83 -5.28 -10.35
N ILE A 155 -0.39 -4.15 -9.83
CA ILE A 155 -0.80 -3.65 -8.53
C ILE A 155 -1.84 -2.58 -8.77
N MET A 156 -3.09 -2.90 -8.45
CA MET A 156 -4.21 -1.99 -8.68
C MET A 156 -4.62 -1.33 -7.36
N VAL A 157 -4.86 -0.03 -7.39
CA VAL A 157 -5.34 0.72 -6.20
C VAL A 157 -6.71 1.30 -6.49
N ASP A 158 -7.69 0.98 -5.64
CA ASP A 158 -9.01 1.60 -5.67
C ASP A 158 -8.96 2.93 -4.90
N CYS A 159 -8.93 4.03 -5.65
CA CYS A 159 -8.89 5.37 -5.08
C CYS A 159 -10.22 5.83 -4.47
N SER A 160 -11.32 5.09 -4.69
CA SER A 160 -12.61 5.34 -4.05
C SER A 160 -12.66 4.88 -2.59
N ILE A 161 -11.76 3.96 -2.20
CA ILE A 161 -11.62 3.49 -0.82
C ILE A 161 -10.66 4.42 -0.09
N ASN A 162 -11.23 5.32 0.70
CA ASN A 162 -10.45 6.32 1.42
C ASN A 162 -10.14 5.86 2.85
N VAL A 163 -9.01 5.22 3.02
CA VAL A 163 -8.54 4.72 4.31
C VAL A 163 -7.90 5.87 5.11
N GLY A 164 -8.36 6.07 6.33
CA GLY A 164 -7.76 7.04 7.26
C GLY A 164 -6.56 6.43 7.98
N HIS A 165 -5.55 7.24 8.29
CA HIS A 165 -4.38 6.82 9.06
C HIS A 165 -4.44 7.45 10.46
N ILE A 166 -4.39 6.62 11.50
CA ILE A 166 -4.41 7.09 12.88
C ILE A 166 -3.04 7.69 13.22
N SER A 167 -3.07 8.93 13.70
CA SER A 167 -1.92 9.65 14.20
C SER A 167 -2.37 10.35 15.50
N GLU A 168 -1.94 11.56 15.78
CA GLU A 168 -2.60 12.43 16.78
C GLU A 168 -4.01 12.83 16.32
N ALA A 169 -4.26 12.70 15.02
CA ALA A 169 -5.56 12.81 14.37
C ALA A 169 -5.68 11.76 13.27
N VAL A 170 -6.90 11.48 12.80
CA VAL A 170 -7.11 10.64 11.61
C VAL A 170 -6.65 11.41 10.37
N VAL A 171 -5.60 10.91 9.72
CA VAL A 171 -5.07 11.49 8.48
C VAL A 171 -5.73 10.79 7.29
N ASP A 172 -6.49 11.54 6.51
CA ASP A 172 -7.20 11.05 5.32
C ASP A 172 -7.01 12.01 4.14
N GLN A 173 -7.77 11.81 3.05
CA GLN A 173 -7.73 12.69 1.88
C GLN A 173 -8.08 14.16 2.23
N ARG A 174 -8.98 14.41 3.19
CA ARG A 174 -9.34 15.78 3.59
C ARG A 174 -8.15 16.46 4.24
N THR A 175 -7.45 15.77 5.14
CA THR A 175 -6.21 16.27 5.78
C THR A 175 -5.19 16.68 4.73
N TYR A 176 -4.97 15.86 3.70
CA TYR A 176 -4.09 16.17 2.59
C TYR A 176 -4.54 17.40 1.80
N VAL A 177 -5.82 17.46 1.43
CA VAL A 177 -6.38 18.60 0.66
C VAL A 177 -6.28 19.90 1.46
N GLU A 178 -6.58 19.87 2.75
CA GLU A 178 -6.48 21.03 3.63
C GLU A 178 -5.03 21.48 3.78
N TRP A 179 -4.11 20.57 3.99
CA TRP A 179 -2.68 20.87 4.05
C TRP A 179 -2.18 21.50 2.74
N ARG A 180 -2.56 20.96 1.58
CA ARG A 180 -2.22 21.54 0.27
C ARG A 180 -2.74 22.96 0.12
N LYS A 181 -3.98 23.21 0.51
CA LYS A 181 -4.59 24.56 0.48
C LYS A 181 -3.80 25.55 1.35
N MET A 182 -3.35 25.14 2.53
CA MET A 182 -2.52 25.97 3.42
C MET A 182 -1.18 26.31 2.77
N GLN A 183 -0.51 25.32 2.13
CA GLN A 183 0.76 25.58 1.45
C GLN A 183 0.60 26.56 0.30
N MET A 184 -0.45 26.42 -0.51
CA MET A 184 -0.73 27.35 -1.64
C MET A 184 -0.99 28.78 -1.15
N LYS A 185 -1.68 28.96 -0.02
CA LYS A 185 -1.89 30.30 0.57
C LYS A 185 -0.58 30.95 1.03
N ASN A 186 0.35 30.16 1.59
CA ASN A 186 1.64 30.66 2.05
C ASN A 186 2.62 31.02 0.92
N VAL A 187 2.36 30.55 -0.30
CA VAL A 187 3.18 30.88 -1.50
C VAL A 187 2.64 32.12 -2.21
N LEU A 188 1.36 32.44 -2.04
CA LEU A 188 0.68 33.56 -2.72
C LEU A 188 0.53 34.83 -1.85
N GLY A 189 0.90 34.78 -0.58
CA GLY A 189 0.94 35.90 0.37
C GLY A 189 2.36 36.31 0.70
#